data_99908614cf8a81da4cefd7d52e677ee8
#
_entry.id   99908614cf8a81da4cefd7d52e677ee8
#
_cell.length_a   1.000
_cell.length_b   1.000
_cell.length_c   1.000
_cell.angle_alpha   90.00
_cell.angle_beta   90.00
_cell.angle_gamma   90.00
#
_symmetry.space_group_name_H-M   'P 1'
#
loop_
_entity.id
_entity.type
_entity.pdbx_description
1 polymer ?
#
loop_
_entity_poly.entity_id
_entity_poly.type
_entity_poly.pdbx_seq_one_letter_code
_entity_poly.pdbx_strand_id
1 'polypeptide(L)'
;MLKSGLPVLNALNLLIEQTTSPNMKAIIEKIKKDLEAGNALSKCFENHPKTFDTVTVNLIKAGEASGKLDIFLERIVMSLEKREKIKSQIKSALFYPAVLFTVAISVTVFMLIKVVPIFTEMYDGMGVPIPGPTAAIMGASKFLSGGGGITTLIIIVTFVTSFRFAVNKSYKFRKNWHAFIFKIPIFGNIIKKSLLARISLVMGNLNQAGVDILESLDIAKSVSTNTVVTEALENIKKGVFSGETLTALFAKETKIFPPTFSQLISVGEQTGSLDAMFASVAQYYEAEFLSLIHISEPTRPLYISYA
;
A
#
# COMPACT_ATOMS: atom_id res chain seq x y z
N MET A 1 -27.71 4.66 -10.25
CA MET A 1 -28.73 3.61 -10.04
C MET A 1 -29.42 3.76 -8.68
N LEU A 2 -28.77 3.55 -7.53
CA LEU A 2 -29.43 3.67 -6.21
C LEU A 2 -29.90 5.10 -5.88
N LYS A 3 -29.15 6.13 -6.27
CA LYS A 3 -29.60 7.55 -6.17
C LYS A 3 -30.90 7.83 -6.97
N SER A 4 -31.19 7.03 -7.98
CA SER A 4 -32.43 7.15 -8.77
C SER A 4 -33.57 6.30 -8.19
N GLY A 5 -33.41 5.75 -6.98
CA GLY A 5 -34.44 4.94 -6.32
C GLY A 5 -34.55 3.49 -6.84
N LEU A 6 -33.58 3.04 -7.66
CA LEU A 6 -33.59 1.65 -8.14
C LEU A 6 -33.33 0.67 -7.01
N PRO A 7 -34.14 -0.37 -6.80
CA PRO A 7 -33.88 -1.40 -5.79
C PRO A 7 -32.53 -2.07 -6.01
N VAL A 8 -31.87 -2.43 -4.90
CA VAL A 8 -30.51 -3.04 -4.92
C VAL A 8 -30.46 -4.30 -5.78
N LEU A 9 -31.48 -5.16 -5.70
CA LEU A 9 -31.59 -6.38 -6.51
C LEU A 9 -31.61 -6.08 -8.02
N ASN A 10 -32.35 -5.04 -8.44
CA ASN A 10 -32.39 -4.64 -9.84
C ASN A 10 -31.04 -4.07 -10.30
N ALA A 11 -30.35 -3.32 -9.43
CA ALA A 11 -29.03 -2.82 -9.72
C ALA A 11 -28.01 -3.96 -9.88
N LEU A 12 -28.08 -5.01 -9.04
CA LEU A 12 -27.24 -6.20 -9.17
C LEU A 12 -27.51 -6.97 -10.47
N ASN A 13 -28.77 -7.08 -10.92
CA ASN A 13 -29.11 -7.69 -12.20
C ASN A 13 -28.44 -6.96 -13.37
N LEU A 14 -28.56 -5.64 -13.42
CA LEU A 14 -27.92 -4.83 -14.46
C LEU A 14 -26.39 -4.97 -14.43
N LEU A 15 -25.79 -5.03 -13.25
CA LEU A 15 -24.35 -5.26 -13.10
C LEU A 15 -23.92 -6.63 -13.61
N ILE A 16 -24.71 -7.68 -13.40
CA ILE A 16 -24.45 -9.03 -13.93
C ILE A 16 -24.44 -9.01 -15.47
N GLU A 17 -25.38 -8.29 -16.08
CA GLU A 17 -25.47 -8.17 -17.55
C GLU A 17 -24.30 -7.36 -18.13
N GLN A 18 -23.88 -6.30 -17.45
CA GLN A 18 -22.82 -5.40 -17.92
C GLN A 18 -21.39 -5.91 -17.60
N THR A 19 -21.26 -6.86 -16.69
CA THR A 19 -19.94 -7.35 -16.26
C THR A 19 -19.35 -8.33 -17.27
N THR A 20 -18.21 -7.97 -17.87
CA THR A 20 -17.48 -8.81 -18.84
C THR A 20 -16.59 -9.86 -18.19
N SER A 21 -16.15 -9.64 -16.94
CA SER A 21 -15.29 -10.56 -16.21
C SER A 21 -16.07 -11.76 -15.66
N PRO A 22 -15.79 -13.01 -16.08
CA PRO A 22 -16.52 -14.19 -15.62
C PRO A 22 -16.44 -14.38 -14.09
N ASN A 23 -15.26 -14.13 -13.50
CA ASN A 23 -15.06 -14.25 -12.06
C ASN A 23 -15.90 -13.22 -11.28
N MET A 24 -15.91 -11.96 -11.73
CA MET A 24 -16.69 -10.91 -11.08
C MET A 24 -18.19 -11.18 -11.24
N LYS A 25 -18.63 -11.62 -12.42
CA LYS A 25 -20.02 -12.01 -12.67
C LYS A 25 -20.49 -13.08 -11.71
N ALA A 26 -19.72 -14.16 -11.53
CA ALA A 26 -20.03 -15.22 -10.58
C ALA A 26 -20.11 -14.76 -9.12
N ILE A 27 -19.28 -13.76 -8.73
CA ILE A 27 -19.34 -13.17 -7.39
C ILE A 27 -20.63 -12.35 -7.23
N ILE A 28 -20.98 -11.51 -8.20
CA ILE A 28 -22.19 -10.69 -8.14
C ILE A 28 -23.45 -11.57 -8.13
N GLU A 29 -23.47 -12.66 -8.91
CA GLU A 29 -24.57 -13.64 -8.91
C GLU A 29 -24.76 -14.30 -7.53
N LYS A 30 -23.65 -14.63 -6.82
CA LYS A 30 -23.72 -15.15 -5.46
C LYS A 30 -24.24 -14.12 -4.48
N ILE A 31 -23.73 -12.88 -4.54
CA ILE A 31 -24.20 -11.77 -3.71
C ILE A 31 -25.70 -11.56 -3.90
N LYS A 32 -26.17 -11.56 -5.17
CA LYS A 32 -27.60 -11.45 -5.50
C LYS A 32 -28.41 -12.59 -4.86
N LYS A 33 -27.96 -13.84 -5.02
CA LYS A 33 -28.63 -15.01 -4.46
C LYS A 33 -28.71 -14.98 -2.94
N ASP A 34 -27.63 -14.57 -2.27
CA ASP A 34 -27.58 -14.45 -0.82
C ASP A 34 -28.51 -13.32 -0.33
N LEU A 35 -28.60 -12.23 -1.07
CA LEU A 35 -29.51 -11.11 -0.79
C LEU A 35 -30.99 -11.52 -1.00
N GLU A 36 -31.30 -12.27 -2.06
CA GLU A 36 -32.64 -12.82 -2.32
C GLU A 36 -33.07 -13.83 -1.21
N ALA A 37 -32.11 -14.50 -0.60
CA ALA A 37 -32.34 -15.36 0.56
C ALA A 37 -32.57 -14.60 1.87
N GLY A 38 -32.57 -13.25 1.84
CA GLY A 38 -32.87 -12.38 2.99
C GLY A 38 -31.64 -12.05 3.84
N ASN A 39 -30.42 -12.37 3.41
CA ASN A 39 -29.21 -11.96 4.12
C ASN A 39 -28.99 -10.45 3.97
N ALA A 40 -28.38 -9.84 5.01
CA ALA A 40 -27.94 -8.46 4.95
C ALA A 40 -26.93 -8.25 3.81
N LEU A 41 -26.99 -7.12 3.09
CA LEU A 41 -26.09 -6.81 1.98
C LEU A 41 -24.63 -6.86 2.41
N SER A 42 -24.32 -6.26 3.56
CA SER A 42 -22.97 -6.29 4.15
C SER A 42 -22.46 -7.72 4.36
N LYS A 43 -23.34 -8.64 4.79
CA LYS A 43 -22.97 -10.05 4.99
C LYS A 43 -22.68 -10.76 3.67
N CYS A 44 -23.45 -10.45 2.62
CA CYS A 44 -23.22 -10.99 1.27
C CYS A 44 -21.83 -10.61 0.75
N PHE A 45 -21.39 -9.36 0.98
CA PHE A 45 -20.07 -8.89 0.59
C PHE A 45 -18.94 -9.48 1.47
N GLU A 46 -19.18 -9.66 2.78
CA GLU A 46 -18.24 -10.26 3.73
C GLU A 46 -17.82 -11.68 3.33
N ASN A 47 -18.70 -12.43 2.67
CA ASN A 47 -18.41 -13.77 2.16
C ASN A 47 -17.33 -13.79 1.06
N HIS A 48 -16.93 -12.63 0.53
CA HIS A 48 -15.94 -12.50 -0.54
C HIS A 48 -14.72 -11.64 -0.15
N PRO A 49 -13.95 -12.00 0.91
CA PRO A 49 -12.89 -11.17 1.47
C PRO A 49 -11.68 -10.96 0.54
N LYS A 50 -11.53 -11.79 -0.50
CA LYS A 50 -10.49 -11.60 -1.53
C LYS A 50 -10.82 -10.48 -2.51
N THR A 51 -12.10 -10.14 -2.66
CA THR A 51 -12.59 -9.13 -3.61
C THR A 51 -12.93 -7.83 -2.90
N PHE A 52 -13.59 -7.93 -1.76
CA PHE A 52 -14.04 -6.78 -0.96
C PHE A 52 -13.28 -6.73 0.36
N ASP A 53 -12.60 -5.64 0.58
CA ASP A 53 -11.84 -5.45 1.84
C ASP A 53 -12.79 -5.10 3.01
N THR A 54 -12.26 -5.23 4.21
CA THR A 54 -13.00 -5.00 5.45
C THR A 54 -13.60 -3.58 5.53
N VAL A 55 -12.92 -2.59 4.94
CA VAL A 55 -13.43 -1.20 4.91
C VAL A 55 -14.69 -1.12 4.07
N THR A 56 -14.65 -1.70 2.86
CA THR A 56 -15.81 -1.75 1.95
C THR A 56 -17.00 -2.40 2.64
N VAL A 57 -16.79 -3.56 3.27
CA VAL A 57 -17.86 -4.30 3.98
C VAL A 57 -18.46 -3.47 5.12
N ASN A 58 -17.62 -2.82 5.92
CA ASN A 58 -18.11 -2.02 7.06
C ASN A 58 -18.80 -0.74 6.62
N LEU A 59 -18.36 -0.09 5.53
CA LEU A 59 -19.07 1.04 4.95
C LEU A 59 -20.45 0.62 4.40
N ILE A 60 -20.56 -0.55 3.76
CA ILE A 60 -21.84 -1.11 3.33
C ILE A 60 -22.73 -1.37 4.56
N LYS A 61 -22.20 -1.97 5.63
CA LYS A 61 -22.90 -2.25 6.88
C LYS A 61 -23.45 -0.95 7.52
N ALA A 62 -22.63 0.10 7.56
CA ALA A 62 -23.03 1.40 8.08
C ALA A 62 -24.12 2.05 7.19
N GLY A 63 -23.98 1.95 5.85
CA GLY A 63 -24.98 2.42 4.89
C GLY A 63 -26.31 1.67 4.99
N GLU A 64 -26.27 0.36 5.21
CA GLU A 64 -27.44 -0.49 5.42
C GLU A 64 -28.15 -0.15 6.73
N ALA A 65 -27.41 -0.02 7.83
CA ALA A 65 -27.96 0.32 9.14
C ALA A 65 -28.57 1.74 9.19
N SER A 66 -28.01 2.70 8.44
CA SER A 66 -28.50 4.08 8.39
C SER A 66 -29.55 4.33 7.29
N GLY A 67 -29.82 3.34 6.41
CA GLY A 67 -30.70 3.50 5.26
C GLY A 67 -30.14 4.43 4.16
N LYS A 68 -28.85 4.81 4.22
CA LYS A 68 -28.19 5.75 3.30
C LYS A 68 -27.15 5.06 2.43
N LEU A 69 -27.49 3.88 1.91
CA LEU A 69 -26.56 3.02 1.17
C LEU A 69 -25.96 3.72 -0.06
N ASP A 70 -26.72 4.60 -0.72
CA ASP A 70 -26.27 5.38 -1.86
C ASP A 70 -25.06 6.28 -1.53
N ILE A 71 -25.13 6.99 -0.39
CA ILE A 71 -24.05 7.87 0.09
C ILE A 71 -22.79 7.05 0.42
N PHE A 72 -22.98 5.89 1.07
CA PHE A 72 -21.83 5.05 1.45
C PHE A 72 -21.18 4.37 0.26
N LEU A 73 -21.94 3.94 -0.72
CA LEU A 73 -21.40 3.39 -1.98
C LEU A 73 -20.64 4.45 -2.77
N GLU A 74 -21.09 5.69 -2.79
CA GLU A 74 -20.32 6.79 -3.40
C GLU A 74 -18.98 7.01 -2.72
N ARG A 75 -18.93 6.95 -1.39
CA ARG A 75 -17.67 7.04 -0.62
C ARG A 75 -16.74 5.87 -0.88
N ILE A 76 -17.28 4.65 -1.00
CA ILE A 76 -16.51 3.47 -1.40
C ILE A 76 -15.89 3.70 -2.78
N VAL A 77 -16.65 4.18 -3.75
CA VAL A 77 -16.14 4.48 -5.09
C VAL A 77 -15.01 5.50 -5.02
N MET A 78 -15.23 6.64 -4.36
CA MET A 78 -14.19 7.68 -4.21
C MET A 78 -12.91 7.14 -3.52
N SER A 79 -13.08 6.28 -2.50
CA SER A 79 -11.94 5.66 -1.81
C SER A 79 -11.17 4.71 -2.72
N LEU A 80 -11.87 3.89 -3.52
CA LEU A 80 -11.26 2.97 -4.48
C LEU A 80 -10.56 3.73 -5.61
N GLU A 81 -11.17 4.78 -6.16
CA GLU A 81 -10.58 5.63 -7.20
C GLU A 81 -9.29 6.31 -6.71
N LYS A 82 -9.31 6.89 -5.51
CA LYS A 82 -8.10 7.46 -4.88
C LYS A 82 -7.00 6.41 -4.75
N ARG A 83 -7.34 5.22 -4.26
CA ARG A 83 -6.39 4.12 -4.08
C ARG A 83 -5.77 3.67 -5.41
N GLU A 84 -6.58 3.50 -6.46
CA GLU A 84 -6.07 3.14 -7.78
C GLU A 84 -5.24 4.27 -8.41
N LYS A 85 -5.62 5.53 -8.22
CA LYS A 85 -4.84 6.69 -8.66
C LYS A 85 -3.45 6.69 -8.00
N ILE A 86 -3.36 6.54 -6.68
CA ILE A 86 -2.10 6.47 -5.94
C ILE A 86 -1.25 5.29 -6.44
N LYS A 87 -1.84 4.12 -6.61
CA LYS A 87 -1.15 2.92 -7.10
C LYS A 87 -0.61 3.11 -8.52
N SER A 88 -1.40 3.73 -9.40
CA SER A 88 -0.99 4.07 -10.76
C SER A 88 0.18 5.06 -10.76
N GLN A 89 0.14 6.10 -9.93
CA GLN A 89 1.22 7.08 -9.80
C GLN A 89 2.51 6.43 -9.30
N ILE A 90 2.44 5.55 -8.28
CA ILE A 90 3.62 4.79 -7.80
C ILE A 90 4.19 3.93 -8.93
N LYS A 91 3.33 3.22 -9.67
CA LYS A 91 3.78 2.36 -10.78
C LYS A 91 4.46 3.17 -11.87
N SER A 92 3.91 4.31 -12.24
CA SER A 92 4.48 5.20 -13.25
C SER A 92 5.83 5.77 -12.80
N ALA A 93 5.93 6.24 -11.56
CA ALA A 93 7.17 6.79 -11.00
C ALA A 93 8.31 5.74 -10.92
N LEU A 94 7.97 4.48 -10.63
CA LEU A 94 8.94 3.39 -10.55
C LEU A 94 9.31 2.80 -11.91
N PHE A 95 8.53 3.07 -12.96
CA PHE A 95 8.76 2.47 -14.28
C PHE A 95 10.10 2.89 -14.89
N TYR A 96 10.39 4.19 -14.92
CA TYR A 96 11.63 4.71 -15.49
C TYR A 96 12.89 4.20 -14.75
N PRO A 97 13.01 4.30 -13.42
CA PRO A 97 14.12 3.70 -12.70
C PRO A 97 14.27 2.19 -12.95
N ALA A 98 13.16 1.45 -12.99
CA ALA A 98 13.20 0.01 -13.24
C ALA A 98 13.77 -0.32 -14.63
N VAL A 99 13.36 0.41 -15.66
CA VAL A 99 13.90 0.24 -17.02
C VAL A 99 15.40 0.57 -17.06
N LEU A 100 15.80 1.71 -16.48
CA LEU A 100 17.19 2.13 -16.44
C LEU A 100 18.08 1.09 -15.74
N PHE A 101 17.69 0.61 -14.57
CA PHE A 101 18.44 -0.43 -13.86
C PHE A 101 18.47 -1.74 -14.62
N THR A 102 17.39 -2.13 -15.28
CA THR A 102 17.35 -3.36 -16.08
C THR A 102 18.33 -3.29 -17.24
N VAL A 103 18.35 -2.18 -17.97
CA VAL A 103 19.30 -1.97 -19.07
C VAL A 103 20.74 -1.94 -18.55
N ALA A 104 21.02 -1.17 -17.50
CA ALA A 104 22.36 -1.07 -16.93
C ALA A 104 22.89 -2.44 -16.46
N ILE A 105 22.07 -3.20 -15.73
CA ILE A 105 22.43 -4.55 -15.27
C ILE A 105 22.63 -5.49 -16.48
N SER A 106 21.75 -5.45 -17.48
CA SER A 106 21.86 -6.30 -18.67
C SER A 106 23.16 -6.04 -19.43
N VAL A 107 23.51 -4.77 -19.64
CA VAL A 107 24.77 -4.38 -20.29
C VAL A 107 25.97 -4.83 -19.45
N THR A 108 25.94 -4.61 -18.15
CA THR A 108 27.04 -5.03 -17.25
C THR A 108 27.23 -6.54 -17.28
N VAL A 109 26.16 -7.31 -17.18
CA VAL A 109 26.21 -8.78 -17.25
C VAL A 109 26.70 -9.26 -18.62
N PHE A 110 26.25 -8.64 -19.71
CA PHE A 110 26.72 -8.94 -21.05
C PHE A 110 28.24 -8.69 -21.18
N MET A 111 28.72 -7.53 -20.68
CA MET A 111 30.15 -7.21 -20.70
C MET A 111 30.98 -8.23 -19.91
N LEU A 112 30.50 -8.60 -18.71
CA LEU A 112 31.19 -9.59 -17.85
C LEU A 112 31.21 -11.00 -18.48
N ILE A 113 30.16 -11.43 -19.18
CA ILE A 113 30.05 -12.80 -19.72
C ILE A 113 30.72 -12.91 -21.09
N LYS A 114 30.69 -11.86 -21.93
CA LYS A 114 31.14 -11.93 -23.31
C LYS A 114 32.43 -11.18 -23.59
N VAL A 115 32.56 -9.98 -23.03
CA VAL A 115 33.69 -9.09 -23.38
C VAL A 115 34.91 -9.33 -22.47
N VAL A 116 34.71 -9.41 -21.17
CA VAL A 116 35.82 -9.59 -20.21
C VAL A 116 36.62 -10.88 -20.45
N PRO A 117 36.01 -12.04 -20.81
CA PRO A 117 36.79 -13.25 -21.12
C PRO A 117 37.80 -13.06 -22.25
N ILE A 118 37.45 -12.28 -23.32
CA ILE A 118 38.35 -12.01 -24.43
C ILE A 118 39.61 -11.30 -23.96
N PHE A 119 39.47 -10.31 -23.08
CA PHE A 119 40.62 -9.65 -22.45
C PHE A 119 41.39 -10.59 -21.53
N THR A 120 40.74 -11.51 -20.83
CA THR A 120 41.43 -12.50 -20.00
C THR A 120 42.34 -13.37 -20.82
N GLU A 121 41.86 -13.92 -21.94
CA GLU A 121 42.65 -14.75 -22.86
C GLU A 121 43.84 -13.98 -23.44
N MET A 122 43.66 -12.69 -23.75
CA MET A 122 44.71 -11.83 -24.30
C MET A 122 45.81 -11.56 -23.25
N TYR A 123 45.47 -11.30 -21.99
CA TYR A 123 46.46 -11.11 -20.90
C TYR A 123 47.21 -12.42 -20.59
N ASP A 124 46.48 -13.54 -20.51
CA ASP A 124 47.09 -14.86 -20.29
C ASP A 124 48.08 -15.22 -21.38
N GLY A 125 47.80 -14.83 -22.66
CA GLY A 125 48.71 -15.04 -23.80
C GLY A 125 49.95 -14.15 -23.79
N MET A 126 49.91 -12.98 -23.16
CA MET A 126 51.04 -12.05 -23.06
C MET A 126 51.96 -12.31 -21.89
N GLY A 127 51.60 -13.16 -20.94
CA GLY A 127 52.40 -13.45 -19.74
C GLY A 127 52.57 -12.25 -18.79
N VAL A 128 51.74 -11.20 -18.89
CA VAL A 128 51.85 -9.95 -18.12
C VAL A 128 51.05 -10.11 -16.82
N PRO A 129 51.55 -9.69 -15.66
CA PRO A 129 50.79 -9.74 -14.40
C PRO A 129 49.57 -8.81 -14.47
N ILE A 130 48.41 -9.36 -14.13
CA ILE A 130 47.15 -8.66 -14.16
C ILE A 130 47.04 -7.70 -12.97
N PRO A 131 46.69 -6.39 -13.18
CA PRO A 131 46.48 -5.45 -12.06
C PRO A 131 45.35 -5.89 -11.15
N GLY A 132 45.46 -5.66 -9.82
CA GLY A 132 44.48 -6.12 -8.82
C GLY A 132 43.02 -5.80 -9.11
N PRO A 133 42.64 -4.58 -9.47
CA PRO A 133 41.23 -4.26 -9.83
C PRO A 133 40.73 -5.06 -11.04
N THR A 134 41.59 -5.25 -12.05
CA THR A 134 41.26 -6.03 -13.26
C THR A 134 41.08 -7.53 -12.91
N ALA A 135 41.92 -8.06 -12.03
CA ALA A 135 41.80 -9.43 -11.54
C ALA A 135 40.47 -9.70 -10.82
N ALA A 136 39.96 -8.72 -10.06
CA ALA A 136 38.66 -8.82 -9.41
C ALA A 136 37.50 -8.89 -10.43
N ILE A 137 37.54 -8.07 -11.50
CA ILE A 137 36.52 -8.09 -12.57
C ILE A 137 36.60 -9.41 -13.34
N MET A 138 37.80 -9.91 -13.64
CA MET A 138 38.00 -11.20 -14.29
C MET A 138 37.52 -12.37 -13.42
N GLY A 139 37.72 -12.29 -12.09
CA GLY A 139 37.17 -13.25 -11.14
C GLY A 139 35.64 -13.28 -11.14
N ALA A 140 35.01 -12.11 -11.14
CA ALA A 140 33.58 -11.98 -11.25
C ALA A 140 33.04 -12.53 -12.61
N SER A 141 33.75 -12.28 -13.70
CA SER A 141 33.44 -12.81 -15.02
C SER A 141 33.52 -14.33 -15.07
N LYS A 142 34.62 -14.92 -14.59
CA LYS A 142 34.78 -16.38 -14.52
C LYS A 142 33.71 -17.03 -13.64
N PHE A 143 33.35 -16.40 -12.52
CA PHE A 143 32.26 -16.87 -11.65
C PHE A 143 30.92 -16.87 -12.39
N LEU A 144 30.56 -15.78 -13.04
CA LEU A 144 29.30 -15.67 -13.80
C LEU A 144 29.24 -16.63 -14.99
N SER A 145 30.31 -16.75 -15.77
CA SER A 145 30.40 -17.62 -16.94
C SER A 145 30.45 -19.11 -16.57
N GLY A 146 31.03 -19.47 -15.43
CA GLY A 146 31.17 -20.84 -14.92
C GLY A 146 29.94 -21.40 -14.19
N GLY A 147 28.75 -20.82 -14.41
CA GLY A 147 27.53 -21.26 -13.74
C GLY A 147 27.27 -20.60 -12.38
N GLY A 148 28.21 -19.81 -11.86
CA GLY A 148 28.04 -19.05 -10.62
C GLY A 148 26.87 -18.04 -10.67
N GLY A 149 26.53 -17.56 -11.88
CA GLY A 149 25.35 -16.71 -12.08
C GLY A 149 24.04 -17.42 -11.72
N ILE A 150 23.89 -18.69 -12.13
CA ILE A 150 22.71 -19.51 -11.85
C ILE A 150 22.67 -19.85 -10.34
N THR A 151 23.81 -20.23 -9.75
CA THR A 151 23.88 -20.54 -8.31
C THR A 151 23.57 -19.31 -7.46
N THR A 152 24.05 -18.12 -7.84
CA THR A 152 23.72 -16.85 -7.16
C THR A 152 22.23 -16.56 -7.28
N LEU A 153 21.62 -16.74 -8.45
CA LEU A 153 20.17 -16.52 -8.63
C LEU A 153 19.36 -17.49 -7.77
N ILE A 154 19.73 -18.76 -7.68
CA ILE A 154 19.09 -19.76 -6.81
C ILE A 154 19.22 -19.33 -5.34
N ILE A 155 20.41 -18.90 -4.90
CA ILE A 155 20.64 -18.42 -3.54
C ILE A 155 19.75 -17.19 -3.24
N ILE A 156 19.68 -16.22 -4.14
CA ILE A 156 18.83 -15.02 -3.98
C ILE A 156 17.37 -15.41 -3.88
N VAL A 157 16.86 -16.25 -4.78
CA VAL A 157 15.47 -16.71 -4.76
C VAL A 157 15.15 -17.46 -3.48
N THR A 158 16.04 -18.37 -3.06
CA THR A 158 15.89 -19.16 -1.81
C THR A 158 15.92 -18.22 -0.60
N PHE A 159 16.82 -17.25 -0.57
CA PHE A 159 16.90 -16.26 0.50
C PHE A 159 15.63 -15.41 0.57
N VAL A 160 15.15 -14.88 -0.57
CA VAL A 160 13.93 -14.05 -0.63
C VAL A 160 12.70 -14.85 -0.20
N THR A 161 12.55 -16.10 -0.66
CA THR A 161 11.42 -16.98 -0.29
C THR A 161 11.48 -17.35 1.18
N SER A 162 12.65 -17.74 1.70
CA SER A 162 12.86 -18.06 3.11
C SER A 162 12.61 -16.84 4.01
N PHE A 163 13.09 -15.66 3.59
CA PHE A 163 12.87 -14.40 4.30
C PHE A 163 11.37 -14.05 4.35
N ARG A 164 10.66 -14.14 3.22
CA ARG A 164 9.19 -13.91 3.17
C ARG A 164 8.46 -14.91 4.07
N PHE A 165 8.87 -16.16 4.07
CA PHE A 165 8.30 -17.18 4.94
C PHE A 165 8.54 -16.85 6.43
N ALA A 166 9.75 -16.44 6.80
CA ALA A 166 10.09 -16.04 8.17
C ALA A 166 9.27 -14.83 8.64
N VAL A 167 9.12 -13.80 7.78
CA VAL A 167 8.30 -12.61 8.07
C VAL A 167 6.83 -13.00 8.27
N ASN A 168 6.30 -13.93 7.48
CA ASN A 168 4.89 -14.35 7.59
C ASN A 168 4.65 -15.25 8.80
N LYS A 169 5.60 -16.10 9.18
CA LYS A 169 5.43 -17.09 10.25
C LYS A 169 5.67 -16.52 11.65
N SER A 170 6.63 -15.60 11.81
CA SER A 170 7.02 -15.06 13.13
C SER A 170 6.52 -13.65 13.34
N TYR A 171 5.63 -13.45 14.33
CA TYR A 171 5.13 -12.14 14.72
C TYR A 171 6.26 -11.17 15.14
N LYS A 172 7.22 -11.65 15.98
CA LYS A 172 8.35 -10.84 16.45
C LYS A 172 9.25 -10.40 15.29
N PHE A 173 9.53 -11.30 14.35
CA PHE A 173 10.33 -10.99 13.17
C PHE A 173 9.62 -9.98 12.26
N ARG A 174 8.32 -10.17 12.02
CA ARG A 174 7.48 -9.24 11.24
C ARG A 174 7.43 -7.85 11.88
N LYS A 175 7.26 -7.75 13.20
CA LYS A 175 7.26 -6.47 13.91
C LYS A 175 8.59 -5.74 13.77
N ASN A 176 9.72 -6.43 14.00
CA ASN A 176 11.05 -5.85 13.85
C ASN A 176 11.33 -5.42 12.40
N TRP A 177 10.92 -6.21 11.43
CA TRP A 177 11.03 -5.87 10.01
C TRP A 177 10.21 -4.63 9.65
N HIS A 178 8.96 -4.55 10.09
CA HIS A 178 8.11 -3.39 9.87
C HIS A 178 8.65 -2.13 10.57
N ALA A 179 9.22 -2.27 11.77
CA ALA A 179 9.89 -1.18 12.47
C ALA A 179 11.17 -0.73 11.75
N PHE A 180 11.93 -1.67 11.18
CA PHE A 180 13.13 -1.37 10.40
C PHE A 180 12.78 -0.60 9.12
N ILE A 181 11.74 -0.99 8.40
CA ILE A 181 11.27 -0.28 7.19
C ILE A 181 11.01 1.19 7.49
N PHE A 182 10.43 1.55 8.65
CA PHE A 182 10.20 2.95 9.02
C PHE A 182 11.48 3.76 9.27
N LYS A 183 12.63 3.08 9.52
CA LYS A 183 13.92 3.73 9.72
C LYS A 183 14.67 3.99 8.40
N ILE A 184 14.26 3.36 7.31
CA ILE A 184 14.91 3.56 6.00
C ILE A 184 14.62 4.99 5.53
N PRO A 185 15.66 5.81 5.27
CA PRO A 185 15.45 7.16 4.76
C PRO A 185 14.69 7.11 3.42
N ILE A 186 13.84 8.10 3.16
CA ILE A 186 12.96 8.22 2.00
C ILE A 186 11.81 7.19 2.02
N PHE A 187 12.08 5.88 1.95
CA PHE A 187 11.06 4.82 1.91
C PHE A 187 10.21 4.76 3.19
N GLY A 188 10.83 4.90 4.35
CA GLY A 188 10.11 4.90 5.63
C GLY A 188 9.12 6.06 5.72
N ASN A 189 9.51 7.24 5.28
CA ASN A 189 8.63 8.42 5.26
C ASN A 189 7.47 8.27 4.27
N ILE A 190 7.73 7.72 3.08
CA ILE A 190 6.69 7.44 2.07
C ILE A 190 5.65 6.47 2.64
N ILE A 191 6.08 5.35 3.19
CA ILE A 191 5.19 4.34 3.77
C ILE A 191 4.41 4.91 4.95
N LYS A 192 5.07 5.65 5.85
CA LYS A 192 4.44 6.27 7.00
C LYS A 192 3.35 7.25 6.60
N LYS A 193 3.64 8.20 5.68
CA LYS A 193 2.67 9.17 5.19
C LYS A 193 1.49 8.51 4.47
N SER A 194 1.75 7.50 3.64
CA SER A 194 0.69 6.71 2.99
C SER A 194 -0.22 6.00 3.99
N LEU A 195 0.34 5.41 5.06
CA LEU A 195 -0.44 4.78 6.11
C LEU A 195 -1.27 5.79 6.91
N LEU A 196 -0.69 6.95 7.26
CA LEU A 196 -1.40 8.02 7.96
C LEU A 196 -2.56 8.55 7.13
N ALA A 197 -2.35 8.83 5.84
CA ALA A 197 -3.41 9.25 4.93
C ALA A 197 -4.55 8.22 4.86
N ARG A 198 -4.21 6.94 4.73
CA ARG A 198 -5.18 5.86 4.64
C ARG A 198 -5.98 5.65 5.91
N ILE A 199 -5.32 5.65 7.08
CA ILE A 199 -5.97 5.51 8.38
C ILE A 199 -6.92 6.68 8.60
N SER A 200 -6.47 7.91 8.36
CA SER A 200 -7.28 9.12 8.51
C SER A 200 -8.49 9.12 7.58
N LEU A 201 -8.31 8.70 6.33
CA LEU A 201 -9.43 8.59 5.37
C LEU A 201 -10.50 7.61 5.88
N VAL A 202 -10.08 6.45 6.40
CA VAL A 202 -10.99 5.44 6.94
C VAL A 202 -11.70 5.97 8.19
N MET A 203 -10.95 6.54 9.14
CA MET A 203 -11.50 7.14 10.36
C MET A 203 -12.49 8.26 10.04
N GLY A 204 -12.15 9.17 9.12
CA GLY A 204 -13.02 10.26 8.69
C GLY A 204 -14.32 9.76 8.06
N ASN A 205 -14.23 8.81 7.15
CA ASN A 205 -15.41 8.23 6.49
C ASN A 205 -16.34 7.51 7.48
N LEU A 206 -15.78 6.76 8.43
CA LEU A 206 -16.56 6.02 9.43
C LEU A 206 -17.21 6.96 10.46
N ASN A 207 -16.46 7.94 10.97
CA ASN A 207 -16.98 8.94 11.89
C ASN A 207 -18.10 9.78 11.25
N GLN A 208 -17.90 10.22 10.00
CA GLN A 208 -18.94 10.92 9.24
C GLN A 208 -20.19 10.07 9.02
N ALA A 209 -20.01 8.73 9.04
CA ALA A 209 -21.08 7.76 8.94
C ALA A 209 -21.80 7.54 10.28
N GLY A 210 -21.32 8.13 11.37
CA GLY A 210 -21.84 7.91 12.72
C GLY A 210 -21.41 6.58 13.33
N VAL A 211 -20.38 5.92 12.76
CA VAL A 211 -19.80 4.71 13.36
C VAL A 211 -19.02 5.11 14.61
N ASP A 212 -19.21 4.34 15.70
CA ASP A 212 -18.50 4.59 16.95
C ASP A 212 -16.98 4.59 16.77
N ILE A 213 -16.30 5.42 17.57
CA ILE A 213 -14.86 5.63 17.47
C ILE A 213 -14.06 4.35 17.74
N LEU A 214 -14.52 3.50 18.67
CA LEU A 214 -13.88 2.23 19.01
C LEU A 214 -13.99 1.23 17.84
N GLU A 215 -15.15 1.15 17.20
CA GLU A 215 -15.36 0.33 16.00
C GLU A 215 -14.55 0.89 14.81
N SER A 216 -14.51 2.20 14.67
CA SER A 216 -13.70 2.89 13.64
C SER A 216 -12.20 2.60 13.79
N LEU A 217 -11.68 2.54 15.03
CA LEU A 217 -10.29 2.16 15.31
C LEU A 217 -10.01 0.69 14.96
N ASP A 218 -10.96 -0.23 15.23
CA ASP A 218 -10.82 -1.64 14.82
C ASP A 218 -10.76 -1.81 13.30
N ILE A 219 -11.61 -1.09 12.59
CA ILE A 219 -11.62 -1.11 11.13
C ILE A 219 -10.32 -0.49 10.58
N ALA A 220 -9.89 0.65 11.12
CA ALA A 220 -8.62 1.29 10.75
C ALA A 220 -7.40 0.37 11.00
N LYS A 221 -7.43 -0.40 12.09
CA LYS A 221 -6.42 -1.43 12.39
C LYS A 221 -6.39 -2.53 11.34
N SER A 222 -7.55 -2.99 10.85
CA SER A 222 -7.64 -4.04 9.83
C SER A 222 -7.10 -3.62 8.47
N VAL A 223 -7.11 -2.32 8.19
CA VAL A 223 -6.59 -1.72 6.94
C VAL A 223 -5.07 -1.63 6.95
N SER A 224 -4.47 -1.56 8.13
CA SER A 224 -3.01 -1.48 8.27
C SER A 224 -2.36 -2.85 8.12
N THR A 225 -1.49 -2.99 7.13
CA THR A 225 -0.63 -4.18 6.97
C THR A 225 0.60 -4.14 7.86
N ASN A 226 0.88 -3.01 8.52
CA ASN A 226 2.06 -2.81 9.35
C ASN A 226 1.76 -3.12 10.81
N THR A 227 2.44 -4.12 11.35
CA THR A 227 2.24 -4.60 12.73
C THR A 227 2.49 -3.53 13.79
N VAL A 228 3.43 -2.60 13.56
CA VAL A 228 3.72 -1.52 14.52
C VAL A 228 2.55 -0.54 14.61
N VAL A 229 1.95 -0.21 13.47
CA VAL A 229 0.76 0.64 13.39
C VAL A 229 -0.46 -0.05 13.99
N THR A 230 -0.62 -1.35 13.73
CA THR A 230 -1.72 -2.14 14.29
C THR A 230 -1.66 -2.18 15.83
N GLU A 231 -0.46 -2.33 16.41
CA GLU A 231 -0.28 -2.24 17.88
C GLU A 231 -0.58 -0.85 18.42
N ALA A 232 -0.12 0.20 17.76
CA ALA A 232 -0.39 1.57 18.20
C ALA A 232 -1.90 1.87 18.20
N LEU A 233 -2.61 1.48 17.15
CA LEU A 233 -4.07 1.65 17.09
C LEU A 233 -4.79 0.81 18.17
N GLU A 234 -4.27 -0.38 18.49
CA GLU A 234 -4.79 -1.19 19.60
C GLU A 234 -4.58 -0.52 20.95
N ASN A 235 -3.40 0.10 21.18
CA ASN A 235 -3.13 0.86 22.41
C ASN A 235 -4.05 2.08 22.51
N ILE A 236 -4.24 2.80 21.40
CA ILE A 236 -5.16 3.94 21.33
C ILE A 236 -6.57 3.49 21.65
N LYS A 237 -7.05 2.39 21.06
CA LYS A 237 -8.37 1.84 21.35
C LYS A 237 -8.57 1.54 22.84
N LYS A 238 -7.58 0.89 23.47
CA LYS A 238 -7.61 0.59 24.92
C LYS A 238 -7.65 1.86 25.76
N GLY A 239 -6.91 2.89 25.39
CA GLY A 239 -6.92 4.18 26.08
C GLY A 239 -8.27 4.90 25.96
N VAL A 240 -8.88 4.90 24.77
CA VAL A 240 -10.24 5.45 24.56
C VAL A 240 -11.26 4.71 25.42
N PHE A 241 -11.18 3.38 25.47
CA PHE A 241 -12.05 2.58 26.31
C PHE A 241 -11.89 2.92 27.81
N SER A 242 -10.69 3.34 28.22
CA SER A 242 -10.39 3.80 29.59
C SER A 242 -10.75 5.27 29.83
N GLY A 243 -11.34 5.98 28.85
CA GLY A 243 -11.77 7.38 28.97
C GLY A 243 -10.68 8.42 28.70
N GLU A 244 -9.51 8.01 28.15
CA GLU A 244 -8.49 8.97 27.74
C GLU A 244 -8.88 9.64 26.41
N THR A 245 -8.45 10.90 26.22
CA THR A 245 -8.70 11.65 24.98
C THR A 245 -7.91 11.08 23.81
N LEU A 246 -8.49 11.11 22.61
CA LEU A 246 -7.82 10.69 21.37
C LEU A 246 -6.52 11.47 21.16
N THR A 247 -6.55 12.78 21.39
CA THR A 247 -5.38 13.66 21.28
C THR A 247 -4.21 13.18 22.11
N ALA A 248 -4.44 12.87 23.40
CA ALA A 248 -3.41 12.39 24.32
C ALA A 248 -2.84 11.03 23.88
N LEU A 249 -3.71 10.15 23.40
CA LEU A 249 -3.33 8.82 22.94
C LEU A 249 -2.50 8.84 21.66
N PHE A 250 -2.91 9.63 20.67
CA PHE A 250 -2.09 9.81 19.44
C PHE A 250 -0.76 10.49 19.76
N ALA A 251 -0.73 11.43 20.70
CA ALA A 251 0.51 12.09 21.13
C ALA A 251 1.49 11.14 21.86
N LYS A 252 1.02 10.07 22.50
CA LYS A 252 1.87 9.02 23.09
C LYS A 252 2.58 8.18 22.02
N GLU A 253 1.98 7.99 20.87
CA GLU A 253 2.49 7.14 19.79
C GLU A 253 3.29 7.92 18.73
N THR A 254 4.23 8.77 19.18
CA THR A 254 5.04 9.69 18.34
C THR A 254 5.87 9.01 17.25
N LYS A 255 6.21 7.74 17.43
CA LYS A 255 6.96 6.95 16.41
C LYS A 255 6.18 6.84 15.10
N ILE A 256 4.85 6.82 15.17
CA ILE A 256 3.95 6.62 14.04
C ILE A 256 3.24 7.92 13.70
N PHE A 257 2.61 8.55 14.71
CA PHE A 257 1.81 9.75 14.56
C PHE A 257 2.65 10.99 14.91
N PRO A 258 3.01 11.81 13.92
CA PRO A 258 3.74 13.06 14.16
C PRO A 258 2.91 14.06 15.01
N PRO A 259 3.55 15.04 15.67
CA PRO A 259 2.84 16.04 16.47
C PRO A 259 1.74 16.81 15.71
N THR A 260 1.95 17.06 14.41
CA THR A 260 0.94 17.68 13.54
C THR A 260 -0.35 16.86 13.44
N PHE A 261 -0.24 15.50 13.47
CA PHE A 261 -1.39 14.63 13.46
C PHE A 261 -2.24 14.82 14.72
N SER A 262 -1.63 14.71 15.91
CA SER A 262 -2.33 14.87 17.19
C SER A 262 -2.88 16.27 17.40
N GLN A 263 -2.22 17.31 16.89
CA GLN A 263 -2.72 18.68 16.94
C GLN A 263 -4.00 18.86 16.12
N LEU A 264 -4.07 18.32 14.89
CA LEU A 264 -5.28 18.38 14.07
C LEU A 264 -6.42 17.59 14.69
N ILE A 265 -6.13 16.42 15.26
CA ILE A 265 -7.14 15.62 15.98
C ILE A 265 -7.64 16.36 17.24
N SER A 266 -6.77 17.10 17.95
CA SER A 266 -7.15 17.91 19.10
C SER A 266 -8.22 18.95 18.75
N VAL A 267 -8.07 19.61 17.60
CA VAL A 267 -9.09 20.57 17.12
C VAL A 267 -10.43 19.85 16.90
N GLY A 268 -10.41 18.71 16.23
CA GLY A 268 -11.62 17.92 16.00
C GLY A 268 -12.29 17.41 17.28
N GLU A 269 -11.50 17.00 18.28
CA GLU A 269 -12.00 16.54 19.56
C GLU A 269 -12.64 17.66 20.37
N GLN A 270 -12.04 18.88 20.35
CA GLN A 270 -12.57 20.05 21.05
C GLN A 270 -13.82 20.64 20.37
N THR A 271 -13.90 20.59 19.05
CA THR A 271 -15.04 21.14 18.27
C THR A 271 -16.14 20.11 17.99
N GLY A 272 -15.95 18.85 18.36
CA GLY A 272 -16.88 17.78 18.06
C GLY A 272 -16.93 17.37 16.58
N SER A 273 -15.96 17.80 15.76
CA SER A 273 -15.90 17.57 14.30
C SER A 273 -14.71 16.70 13.91
N LEU A 274 -14.61 15.55 14.57
CA LEU A 274 -13.52 14.57 14.31
C LEU A 274 -13.52 14.07 12.85
N ASP A 275 -14.68 13.91 12.25
CA ASP A 275 -14.86 13.51 10.85
C ASP A 275 -14.17 14.48 9.88
N ALA A 276 -14.42 15.79 10.03
CA ALA A 276 -13.82 16.83 9.21
C ALA A 276 -12.30 16.93 9.43
N MET A 277 -11.85 16.75 10.68
CA MET A 277 -10.41 16.79 10.98
C MET A 277 -9.69 15.56 10.45
N PHE A 278 -10.22 14.38 10.59
CA PHE A 278 -9.64 13.18 9.96
C PHE A 278 -9.60 13.30 8.42
N ALA A 279 -10.63 13.88 7.79
CA ALA A 279 -10.61 14.14 6.36
C ALA A 279 -9.50 15.14 5.97
N SER A 280 -9.31 16.21 6.74
CA SER A 280 -8.24 17.19 6.53
C SER A 280 -6.85 16.57 6.72
N VAL A 281 -6.67 15.75 7.74
CA VAL A 281 -5.43 14.98 8.00
C VAL A 281 -5.15 14.03 6.83
N ALA A 282 -6.17 13.34 6.32
CA ALA A 282 -6.01 12.45 5.17
C ALA A 282 -5.51 13.21 3.93
N GLN A 283 -6.10 14.38 3.63
CA GLN A 283 -5.70 15.23 2.50
C GLN A 283 -4.26 15.76 2.69
N TYR A 284 -3.92 16.20 3.89
CA TYR A 284 -2.59 16.69 4.20
C TYR A 284 -1.51 15.63 3.95
N TYR A 285 -1.69 14.43 4.52
CA TYR A 285 -0.71 13.35 4.32
C TYR A 285 -0.73 12.74 2.92
N GLU A 286 -1.86 12.81 2.20
CA GLU A 286 -1.93 12.44 0.79
C GLU A 286 -1.07 13.41 -0.05
N ALA A 287 -1.19 14.72 0.15
CA ALA A 287 -0.38 15.73 -0.53
C ALA A 287 1.12 15.58 -0.20
N GLU A 288 1.46 15.39 1.07
CA GLU A 288 2.81 15.14 1.55
C GLU A 288 3.42 13.85 0.95
N PHE A 289 2.61 12.80 0.80
CA PHE A 289 3.02 11.56 0.17
C PHE A 289 3.30 11.75 -1.33
N LEU A 290 2.41 12.45 -2.03
CA LEU A 290 2.56 12.73 -3.47
C LEU A 290 3.78 13.62 -3.75
N SER A 291 4.05 14.61 -2.92
CA SER A 291 5.24 15.46 -3.06
C SER A 291 6.54 14.66 -2.98
N LEU A 292 6.62 13.66 -2.10
CA LEU A 292 7.80 12.79 -1.99
C LEU A 292 8.00 11.90 -3.23
N ILE A 293 6.93 11.49 -3.89
CA ILE A 293 7.01 10.72 -5.13
C ILE A 293 7.51 11.61 -6.28
N HIS A 294 7.02 12.84 -6.39
CA HIS A 294 7.45 13.78 -7.44
C HIS A 294 8.91 14.25 -7.29
N ILE A 295 9.45 14.31 -6.08
CA ILE A 295 10.90 14.59 -5.87
C ILE A 295 11.78 13.50 -6.48
N SER A 296 11.28 12.29 -6.64
CA SER A 296 11.99 11.18 -7.29
C SER A 296 11.85 11.17 -8.83
N GLU A 297 11.00 12.01 -9.42
CA GLU A 297 10.97 12.21 -10.87
C GLU A 297 12.12 13.13 -11.27
N PRO A 298 13.05 12.69 -12.15
CA PRO A 298 14.01 13.61 -12.77
C PRO A 298 13.19 14.68 -13.49
N THR A 299 13.44 15.94 -13.13
CA THR A 299 12.81 17.13 -13.66
C THR A 299 12.43 16.95 -15.14
N ARG A 300 11.14 16.98 -15.45
CA ARG A 300 10.70 17.25 -16.83
C ARG A 300 11.35 18.58 -17.22
N PRO A 301 12.12 18.66 -18.29
CA PRO A 301 12.60 19.94 -18.78
C PRO A 301 11.38 20.82 -18.99
N LEU A 302 11.34 21.94 -18.29
CA LEU A 302 10.40 23.02 -18.57
C LEU A 302 10.64 23.37 -20.05
N TYR A 303 9.75 22.95 -20.92
CA TYR A 303 9.64 23.53 -22.24
C TYR A 303 9.21 24.97 -22.00
N ILE A 304 10.20 25.88 -21.90
CA ILE A 304 9.98 27.31 -22.04
C ILE A 304 9.53 27.47 -23.49
N SER A 305 8.22 27.58 -23.68
CA SER A 305 7.62 28.04 -24.92
C SER A 305 8.06 29.51 -25.10
N TYR A 306 9.07 29.74 -25.94
CA TYR A 306 9.29 31.02 -26.53
C TYR A 306 8.23 31.19 -27.63
N ALA A 307 7.16 31.93 -27.34
CA ALA A 307 6.31 32.56 -28.32
C ALA A 307 6.57 34.08 -28.24
#